data_0411a40ba1ea48d30a3d3fb6fc52875d
#
_entry.id   0411a40ba1ea48d30a3d3fb6fc52875d
#
_cell.length_a   1.000
_cell.length_b   1.000
_cell.length_c   1.000
_cell.angle_alpha   90.00
_cell.angle_beta   90.00
_cell.angle_gamma   90.00
#
_symmetry.space_group_name_H-M   'P 1'
#
loop_
_entity.id
_entity.type
_entity.pdbx_description
1 polymer ?
#
loop_
_entity_poly.entity_id
_entity_poly.type
_entity_poly.pdbx_seq_one_letter_code
_entity_poly.pdbx_strand_id
1 'polypeptide(L)'
;MKKVMIDSGHFKGNSNRGQSGYYEYEGVWKISNYLKQILELNGVQVDFTKLYEEDLNLYKRGQKAQDYDLFISEHTNAYNQKTRGVEVFYDFSKPQDKMYAEELAL
;
A
#
# COMPACT_ATOMS: atom_id res chain seq x y z
N MET A 1 -8.36 10.08 17.21
CA MET A 1 -8.03 10.15 15.77
C MET A 1 -7.52 8.79 15.29
N LYS A 2 -8.03 8.31 14.18
CA LYS A 2 -7.51 7.08 13.57
C LYS A 2 -6.15 7.36 12.93
N LYS A 3 -5.27 6.38 12.99
CA LYS A 3 -3.92 6.46 12.44
C LYS A 3 -3.72 5.34 11.42
N VAL A 4 -3.33 5.71 10.21
CA VAL A 4 -3.10 4.77 9.12
C VAL A 4 -1.65 4.88 8.66
N MET A 5 -1.00 3.74 8.50
CA MET A 5 0.33 3.66 7.91
C MET A 5 0.18 3.14 6.48
N ILE A 6 0.69 3.89 5.51
CA ILE A 6 0.70 3.47 4.11
C ILE A 6 2.10 3.01 3.74
N ASP A 7 2.17 1.81 3.16
CA ASP A 7 3.40 1.22 2.65
C ASP A 7 3.34 1.19 1.14
N SER A 8 4.07 2.10 0.51
CA SER A 8 4.17 2.14 -0.95
C SER A 8 5.16 1.07 -1.41
N GLY A 9 4.73 0.19 -2.32
CA GLY A 9 5.53 -0.93 -2.77
C GLY A 9 6.81 -0.51 -3.48
N HIS A 10 7.89 -1.25 -3.22
CA HIS A 10 9.21 -1.06 -3.82
C HIS A 10 9.82 0.32 -3.53
N PHE A 11 10.80 0.75 -4.31
CA PHE A 11 11.50 2.02 -4.13
C PHE A 11 11.95 2.54 -5.50
N LYS A 12 12.25 3.82 -5.57
CA LYS A 12 12.73 4.45 -6.80
C LYS A 12 14.00 3.73 -7.27
N GLY A 13 14.00 3.33 -8.55
CA GLY A 13 15.10 2.55 -9.13
C GLY A 13 14.87 1.05 -9.14
N ASN A 14 13.83 0.56 -8.46
CA ASN A 14 13.46 -0.85 -8.55
C ASN A 14 13.06 -1.21 -9.98
N SER A 15 13.50 -2.39 -10.44
CA SER A 15 13.30 -2.81 -11.83
C SER A 15 11.90 -3.36 -12.12
N ASN A 16 11.08 -3.60 -11.11
CA ASN A 16 9.74 -4.11 -11.32
C ASN A 16 8.87 -3.10 -12.04
N ARG A 17 8.28 -3.52 -13.15
CA ARG A 17 7.42 -2.64 -13.94
C ARG A 17 6.30 -3.43 -14.59
N GLY A 18 5.21 -2.71 -14.89
CA GLY A 18 4.06 -3.27 -15.57
C GLY A 18 4.34 -3.52 -17.05
N GLN A 19 3.43 -4.20 -17.72
CA GLN A 19 3.57 -4.54 -19.12
C GLN A 19 3.53 -3.33 -20.05
N SER A 20 2.93 -2.23 -19.60
CA SER A 20 2.93 -0.96 -20.35
C SER A 20 4.25 -0.22 -20.24
N GLY A 21 5.21 -0.72 -19.47
CA GLY A 21 6.53 -0.12 -19.33
C GLY A 21 6.69 0.84 -18.15
N TYR A 22 5.63 1.10 -17.38
CA TYR A 22 5.76 1.93 -16.20
C TYR A 22 6.38 1.12 -15.05
N TYR A 23 7.07 1.82 -14.16
CA TYR A 23 7.64 1.18 -12.98
C TYR A 23 6.60 1.15 -11.85
N GLU A 24 6.52 0.01 -11.13
CA GLU A 24 5.58 -0.18 -10.05
C GLU A 24 5.74 0.89 -8.97
N TYR A 25 6.99 1.21 -8.61
CA TYR A 25 7.23 2.19 -7.55
C TYR A 25 6.65 3.58 -7.88
N GLU A 26 6.61 3.95 -9.17
CA GLU A 26 6.02 5.24 -9.58
C GLU A 26 4.50 5.24 -9.43
N GLY A 27 3.86 4.17 -9.90
CA GLY A 27 2.40 4.05 -9.83
C GLY A 27 1.89 4.00 -8.41
N VAL A 28 2.47 3.15 -7.59
CA VAL A 28 2.02 3.01 -6.19
C VAL A 28 2.32 4.25 -5.37
N TRP A 29 3.41 4.98 -5.67
CA TRP A 29 3.69 6.23 -4.99
C TRP A 29 2.61 7.28 -5.25
N LYS A 30 2.15 7.39 -6.49
CA LYS A 30 1.06 8.30 -6.85
C LYS A 30 -0.23 7.93 -6.14
N ILE A 31 -0.59 6.65 -6.13
CA ILE A 31 -1.78 6.15 -5.45
C ILE A 31 -1.69 6.44 -3.95
N SER A 32 -0.55 6.18 -3.34
CA SER A 32 -0.32 6.41 -1.93
C SER A 32 -0.54 7.87 -1.54
N ASN A 33 -0.05 8.80 -2.37
CA ASN A 33 -0.24 10.23 -2.11
C ASN A 33 -1.69 10.67 -2.26
N TYR A 34 -2.43 10.15 -3.23
CA TYR A 34 -3.85 10.41 -3.36
C TYR A 34 -4.62 9.88 -2.15
N LEU A 35 -4.32 8.66 -1.74
CA LEU A 35 -4.98 8.05 -0.59
C LEU A 35 -4.72 8.85 0.68
N LYS A 36 -3.46 9.28 0.87
CA LYS A 36 -3.11 10.13 2.02
C LYS A 36 -3.94 11.40 2.04
N GLN A 37 -4.07 12.09 0.91
CA GLN A 37 -4.85 13.32 0.82
C GLN A 37 -6.31 13.09 1.20
N ILE A 38 -6.92 12.04 0.67
CA ILE A 38 -8.32 11.73 0.92
C ILE A 38 -8.54 11.40 2.40
N LEU A 39 -7.68 10.58 2.98
CA LEU A 39 -7.79 10.19 4.37
C LEU A 39 -7.60 11.39 5.30
N GLU A 40 -6.62 12.23 5.04
CA GLU A 40 -6.37 13.42 5.85
C GLU A 40 -7.52 14.41 5.79
N LEU A 41 -8.16 14.56 4.63
CA LEU A 41 -9.36 15.38 4.50
C LEU A 41 -10.54 14.85 5.34
N ASN A 42 -10.52 13.57 5.66
CA ASN A 42 -11.54 12.93 6.49
C ASN A 42 -11.11 12.76 7.95
N GLY A 43 -10.09 13.50 8.38
CA GLY A 43 -9.65 13.52 9.77
C GLY A 43 -8.80 12.35 10.21
N VAL A 44 -8.21 11.60 9.28
CA VAL A 44 -7.34 10.47 9.58
C VAL A 44 -5.88 10.93 9.53
N GLN A 45 -5.09 10.54 10.53
CA GLN A 45 -3.64 10.75 10.49
C GLN A 45 -3.01 9.70 9.60
N VAL A 46 -2.19 10.13 8.64
CA VAL A 46 -1.53 9.21 7.70
C VAL A 46 -0.03 9.43 7.70
N ASP A 47 0.70 8.35 7.84
CA ASP A 47 2.15 8.35 7.71
C ASP A 47 2.58 7.27 6.71
N PHE A 48 3.71 7.49 6.07
CA PHE A 48 4.30 6.51 5.15
C PHE A 48 5.39 5.72 5.87
N THR A 49 5.54 4.43 5.51
CA THR A 49 6.63 3.60 6.04
C THR A 49 7.99 4.14 5.59
N LYS A 50 8.04 4.69 4.37
CA LYS A 50 9.29 5.12 3.76
C LYS A 50 9.05 6.30 2.82
N LEU A 51 10.12 7.02 2.51
CA LEU A 51 10.13 8.04 1.48
C LEU A 51 10.24 7.38 0.09
N TYR A 52 9.96 8.16 -0.94
CA TYR A 52 9.93 7.68 -2.32
C TYR A 52 11.23 6.99 -2.75
N GLU A 53 12.38 7.54 -2.34
CA GLU A 53 13.69 7.04 -2.74
C GLU A 53 14.30 6.06 -1.74
N GLU A 54 13.61 5.80 -0.64
CA GLU A 54 14.12 4.95 0.44
C GLU A 54 13.83 3.49 0.15
N ASP A 55 14.85 2.65 0.33
CA ASP A 55 14.70 1.19 0.29
C ASP A 55 14.65 0.67 1.72
N LEU A 56 13.46 0.27 2.15
CA LEU A 56 13.25 -0.26 3.50
C LEU A 56 12.75 -1.69 3.40
N ASN A 57 13.39 -2.62 4.15
CA ASN A 57 12.97 -4.02 4.09
C ASN A 57 11.58 -4.23 4.68
N LEU A 58 10.94 -5.34 4.30
CA LEU A 58 9.55 -5.62 4.66
C LEU A 58 9.32 -5.72 6.16
N TYR A 59 10.27 -6.30 6.89
CA TYR A 59 10.15 -6.44 8.34
C TYR A 59 10.11 -5.07 9.02
N LYS A 60 11.01 -4.18 8.64
CA LYS A 60 11.06 -2.82 9.21
C LYS A 60 9.82 -2.01 8.86
N ARG A 61 9.26 -2.21 7.65
CA ARG A 61 8.01 -1.55 7.26
C ARG A 61 6.87 -1.96 8.21
N GLY A 62 6.74 -3.25 8.47
CA GLY A 62 5.74 -3.75 9.40
C GLY A 62 5.93 -3.24 10.81
N GLN A 63 7.18 -3.15 11.29
CA GLN A 63 7.47 -2.63 12.62
C GLN A 63 7.00 -1.20 12.81
N LYS A 64 7.14 -0.36 11.79
CA LYS A 64 6.70 1.04 11.87
C LYS A 64 5.20 1.18 12.08
N ALA A 65 4.43 0.16 11.72
CA ALA A 65 2.97 0.18 11.78
C ALA A 65 2.39 -0.33 13.10
N GLN A 66 3.21 -0.74 14.07
CA GLN A 66 2.73 -1.41 15.29
C GLN A 66 1.70 -0.62 16.08
N ASP A 67 1.85 0.70 16.15
CA ASP A 67 0.97 1.55 16.93
C ASP A 67 -0.14 2.20 16.08
N TYR A 68 -0.32 1.73 14.86
CA TYR A 68 -1.31 2.28 13.93
C TYR A 68 -2.56 1.41 13.91
N ASP A 69 -3.70 2.03 13.61
CA ASP A 69 -4.98 1.31 13.53
C ASP A 69 -5.08 0.45 12.27
N LEU A 70 -4.40 0.85 11.19
CA LEU A 70 -4.43 0.14 9.93
C LEU A 70 -3.11 0.30 9.21
N PHE A 71 -2.66 -0.78 8.59
CA PHE A 71 -1.50 -0.80 7.71
C PHE A 71 -1.97 -1.20 6.31
N ILE A 72 -1.70 -0.34 5.33
CA ILE A 72 -2.05 -0.61 3.93
C ILE A 72 -0.77 -0.64 3.11
N SER A 73 -0.48 -1.80 2.54
CA SER A 73 0.65 -1.96 1.63
C SER A 73 0.11 -2.03 0.20
N GLU A 74 0.61 -1.17 -0.66
CA GLU A 74 0.13 -1.03 -2.03
C GLU A 74 1.15 -1.54 -3.03
N HIS A 75 0.70 -2.41 -3.92
CA HIS A 75 1.52 -2.98 -4.98
C HIS A 75 0.71 -3.07 -6.27
N THR A 76 1.41 -3.06 -7.40
CA THR A 76 0.83 -3.46 -8.68
C THR A 76 1.48 -4.78 -9.07
N ASN A 77 0.66 -5.75 -9.43
CA ASN A 77 1.16 -7.09 -9.77
C ASN A 77 1.24 -7.25 -11.27
N ALA A 78 2.44 -7.62 -11.77
CA ALA A 78 2.62 -8.03 -13.14
C ALA A 78 2.60 -9.55 -13.17
N TYR A 79 1.48 -10.15 -13.60
CA TYR A 79 1.34 -11.59 -13.64
C TYR A 79 1.33 -12.10 -15.08
N ASN A 80 0.29 -11.79 -15.82
CA ASN A 80 0.23 -12.05 -17.24
C ASN A 80 -0.74 -11.05 -17.89
N GLN A 81 -0.77 -11.04 -19.24
CA GLN A 81 -1.60 -10.07 -19.95
C GLN A 81 -3.10 -10.32 -19.83
N LYS A 82 -3.50 -11.50 -19.38
CA LYS A 82 -4.91 -11.89 -19.29
C LYS A 82 -5.49 -11.69 -17.90
N THR A 83 -4.64 -11.75 -16.88
CA THR A 83 -5.08 -11.61 -15.49
C THR A 83 -5.32 -10.14 -15.17
N ARG A 84 -6.53 -9.82 -14.73
CA ARG A 84 -6.94 -8.47 -14.37
C ARG A 84 -7.74 -8.48 -13.09
N GLY A 85 -7.78 -7.35 -12.42
CA GLY A 85 -8.59 -7.15 -11.24
C GLY A 85 -7.77 -6.63 -10.06
N VAL A 86 -8.47 -6.49 -8.94
CA VAL A 86 -7.89 -6.01 -7.69
C VAL A 86 -7.86 -7.16 -6.70
N GLU A 87 -6.72 -7.36 -6.07
CA GLU A 87 -6.56 -8.34 -5.00
C GLU A 87 -6.23 -7.61 -3.71
N VAL A 88 -6.88 -8.00 -2.62
CA VAL A 88 -6.59 -7.47 -1.29
C VAL A 88 -6.34 -8.64 -0.35
N PHE A 89 -5.14 -8.68 0.21
CA PHE A 89 -4.74 -9.72 1.16
C PHE A 89 -4.95 -9.23 2.58
N TYR A 90 -5.29 -10.12 3.49
CA TYR A 90 -5.50 -9.80 4.88
C TYR A 90 -5.01 -10.93 5.79
N ASP A 91 -4.80 -10.58 7.06
CA ASP A 91 -4.38 -11.56 8.07
C ASP A 91 -5.59 -12.35 8.55
N PHE A 92 -5.60 -13.66 8.30
CA PHE A 92 -6.70 -14.54 8.67
C PHE A 92 -6.98 -14.56 10.19
N SER A 93 -5.98 -14.27 10.99
CA SER A 93 -6.14 -14.24 12.45
C SER A 93 -6.87 -13.00 12.95
N LYS A 94 -7.14 -12.03 12.07
CA LYS A 94 -7.76 -10.75 12.43
C LYS A 94 -9.05 -10.55 11.65
N PRO A 95 -10.23 -10.86 12.26
CA PRO A 95 -11.52 -10.71 11.55
C PRO A 95 -11.78 -9.30 11.03
N GLN A 96 -11.29 -8.29 11.73
CA GLN A 96 -11.44 -6.90 11.33
C GLN A 96 -10.72 -6.61 10.01
N ASP A 97 -9.58 -7.25 9.78
CA ASP A 97 -8.83 -7.09 8.54
C ASP A 97 -9.62 -7.63 7.34
N LYS A 98 -10.39 -8.69 7.53
CA LYS A 98 -11.25 -9.23 6.48
C LYS A 98 -12.29 -8.21 6.04
N MET A 99 -12.91 -7.51 6.97
CA MET A 99 -13.88 -6.46 6.66
C MET A 99 -13.26 -5.36 5.83
N TYR A 100 -12.08 -4.88 6.22
CA TYR A 100 -11.37 -3.85 5.47
C TYR A 100 -11.00 -4.32 4.07
N ALA A 101 -10.53 -5.57 3.94
CA ALA A 101 -10.17 -6.13 2.64
C ALA A 101 -11.37 -6.20 1.70
N GLU A 102 -12.51 -6.64 2.20
CA GLU A 102 -13.74 -6.72 1.41
C GLU A 102 -14.21 -5.34 0.93
N GLU A 103 -14.15 -4.34 1.80
CA GLU A 103 -14.50 -2.96 1.45
C GLU A 103 -13.57 -2.39 0.38
N LEU A 104 -12.27 -2.61 0.52
CA LEU A 104 -11.28 -2.10 -0.43
C LEU A 104 -11.37 -2.79 -1.80
N ALA A 105 -11.84 -4.03 -1.86
CA ALA A 105 -11.94 -4.78 -3.11
C ALA A 105 -13.19 -4.43 -3.94
N LEU A 106 -14.11 -3.69 -3.36
CA LEU A 106 -15.30 -3.24 -4.10
C LEU A 106 -14.93 -2.15 -5.09
#